data_fe15555e031f3bac05cdd50deeb555e4
#
_entry.id   fe15555e031f3bac05cdd50deeb555e4
#
_cell.length_a   1.000
_cell.length_b   1.000
_cell.length_c   1.000
_cell.angle_alpha   90.00
_cell.angle_beta   90.00
_cell.angle_gamma   90.00
#
_symmetry.space_group_name_H-M   'P 1'
#
loop_
_entity.id
_entity.type
_entity.pdbx_description
1 polymer ?
#
loop_
_entity_poly.entity_id
_entity_poly.type
_entity_poly.pdbx_seq_one_letter_code
_entity_poly.pdbx_strand_id
1 'polypeptide(L)'
;PKADCTPIHDEANAVLTPYTAEPHRVTTQAELAIIEEVDRINRRRNQYIKDRIRLINGGKAQLRLAVGAAKFTGEKTKEELEEMRKAADKAWSAACDPDHTNHELIAATLAAIAPLDAAQEACEKTMVKLVKQLPVYEWVKAVNGFGDVSFATVVGECGDIGSYRNPSCIWKRMGLAPYDGKAMATWRKVGGLSAEQWTECGYSPKRRSVSYNLNKIIGAMGLWRPVFGSDLSDANYYQRVFAERARLEAEKLGAPVTESAKGKESYTKYVENRAQRYTQKRLLRELWRAWRA
;
A
#
# COMPACT_ATOMS: atom_id res chain seq x y z
N PRO A 1 21.33 -7.23 25.38
CA PRO A 1 20.73 -8.54 25.18
C PRO A 1 20.27 -8.61 23.73
N LYS A 2 20.92 -9.46 22.93
CA LYS A 2 20.51 -9.74 21.55
C LYS A 2 19.15 -10.43 21.63
N ALA A 3 18.10 -9.80 21.11
CA ALA A 3 16.82 -10.43 20.96
C ALA A 3 16.99 -11.63 20.01
N ASP A 4 16.75 -12.81 20.54
CA ASP A 4 16.76 -14.07 19.81
C ASP A 4 15.67 -14.00 18.73
N CYS A 5 16.07 -13.80 17.49
CA CYS A 5 15.20 -13.92 16.33
C CYS A 5 15.05 -15.41 16.01
N THR A 6 14.40 -16.16 16.90
CA THR A 6 13.96 -17.52 16.56
C THR A 6 13.00 -17.42 15.38
N PRO A 7 13.30 -18.02 14.22
CA PRO A 7 12.36 -18.06 13.11
C PRO A 7 11.14 -18.86 13.58
N ILE A 8 9.97 -18.28 13.42
CA ILE A 8 8.72 -19.04 13.53
C ILE A 8 8.80 -20.10 12.43
N HIS A 9 8.96 -21.35 12.85
CA HIS A 9 8.95 -22.50 11.96
C HIS A 9 7.57 -22.56 11.31
N ASP A 10 7.50 -22.10 10.05
CA ASP A 10 6.43 -22.46 9.13
C ASP A 10 6.77 -23.86 8.63
N GLU A 11 6.04 -24.87 9.07
CA GLU A 11 6.13 -26.24 8.53
C GLU A 11 5.79 -26.31 7.02
N ALA A 12 5.31 -25.22 6.44
CA ALA A 12 5.19 -25.05 5.00
C ALA A 12 6.50 -24.57 4.31
N ASN A 13 7.56 -24.32 5.06
CA ASN A 13 8.90 -24.11 4.53
C ASN A 13 9.64 -25.43 4.54
N ALA A 14 9.34 -26.28 3.56
CA ALA A 14 10.26 -27.32 3.19
C ALA A 14 11.65 -26.70 3.02
N VAL A 15 12.55 -27.14 3.90
CA VAL A 15 14.01 -27.02 3.80
C VAL A 15 14.48 -25.68 3.23
N LEU A 16 14.86 -24.75 4.09
CA LEU A 16 15.81 -23.72 3.73
C LEU A 16 17.15 -24.41 3.39
N THR A 17 17.26 -24.97 2.18
CA THR A 17 18.57 -25.23 1.62
C THR A 17 19.34 -23.94 1.71
N PRO A 18 20.60 -23.96 2.21
CA PRO A 18 21.44 -22.77 2.19
C PRO A 18 21.36 -22.21 0.76
N TYR A 19 21.02 -20.93 0.63
CA TYR A 19 20.92 -20.26 -0.65
C TYR A 19 22.31 -20.26 -1.28
N THR A 20 22.61 -21.34 -1.98
CA THR A 20 23.70 -21.37 -2.95
C THR A 20 23.31 -20.36 -4.01
N ALA A 21 24.15 -19.36 -4.22
CA ALA A 21 23.92 -18.34 -5.23
C ALA A 21 23.94 -19.01 -6.60
N GLU A 22 22.79 -19.56 -7.01
CA GLU A 22 22.62 -19.98 -8.39
C GLU A 22 22.87 -18.77 -9.29
N PRO A 23 23.53 -18.96 -10.44
CA PRO A 23 23.74 -17.89 -11.40
C PRO A 23 22.36 -17.27 -11.72
N HIS A 24 22.14 -16.06 -11.20
CA HIS A 24 20.90 -15.35 -11.44
C HIS A 24 21.08 -14.39 -12.61
N ARG A 25 20.00 -14.16 -13.31
CA ARG A 25 19.95 -13.18 -14.38
C ARG A 25 20.36 -11.81 -13.86
N VAL A 26 21.28 -11.16 -14.56
CA VAL A 26 21.70 -9.80 -14.29
C VAL A 26 20.84 -8.85 -15.13
N THR A 27 20.32 -7.80 -14.51
CA THR A 27 19.58 -6.74 -15.21
C THR A 27 20.49 -6.05 -16.22
N THR A 28 20.07 -5.97 -17.48
CA THR A 28 20.86 -5.35 -18.54
C THR A 28 20.86 -3.83 -18.43
N GLN A 29 21.83 -3.17 -19.08
CA GLN A 29 21.91 -1.71 -19.12
C GLN A 29 20.66 -1.06 -19.73
N ALA A 30 20.05 -1.69 -20.74
CA ALA A 30 18.81 -1.21 -21.34
C ALA A 30 17.63 -1.27 -20.35
N GLU A 31 17.53 -2.34 -19.57
CA GLU A 31 16.51 -2.48 -18.52
C GLU A 31 16.74 -1.48 -17.38
N LEU A 32 18.00 -1.25 -16.99
CA LEU A 32 18.32 -0.23 -15.98
C LEU A 32 17.87 1.15 -16.44
N ALA A 33 18.06 1.52 -17.70
CA ALA A 33 17.58 2.79 -18.24
C ALA A 33 16.04 2.90 -18.18
N ILE A 34 15.31 1.81 -18.46
CA ILE A 34 13.86 1.76 -18.30
C ILE A 34 13.46 1.97 -16.82
N ILE A 35 14.13 1.28 -15.91
CA ILE A 35 13.84 1.36 -14.46
C ILE A 35 14.09 2.78 -13.92
N GLU A 36 15.19 3.41 -14.31
CA GLU A 36 15.51 4.79 -13.93
C GLU A 36 14.47 5.79 -14.44
N GLU A 37 14.01 5.61 -15.68
CA GLU A 37 12.96 6.46 -16.24
C GLU A 37 11.63 6.25 -15.50
N VAL A 38 11.26 5.01 -15.16
CA VAL A 38 10.07 4.70 -14.34
C VAL A 38 10.17 5.35 -12.95
N ASP A 39 11.32 5.30 -12.27
CA ASP A 39 11.56 5.98 -10.99
C ASP A 39 11.35 7.49 -11.13
N ARG A 40 11.94 8.10 -12.16
CA ARG A 40 11.82 9.54 -12.44
C ARG A 40 10.36 9.96 -12.64
N ILE A 41 9.60 9.19 -13.42
CA ILE A 41 8.18 9.47 -13.68
C ILE A 41 7.34 9.23 -12.41
N ASN A 42 7.62 8.16 -11.65
CA ASN A 42 6.92 7.86 -10.40
C ASN A 42 7.10 8.97 -9.36
N ARG A 43 8.29 9.56 -9.25
CA ARG A 43 8.53 10.73 -8.37
C ARG A 43 7.65 11.92 -8.77
N ARG A 44 7.53 12.21 -10.08
CA ARG A 44 6.66 13.27 -10.60
C ARG A 44 5.19 12.95 -10.32
N ARG A 45 4.74 11.73 -10.63
CA ARG A 45 3.40 11.26 -10.29
C ARG A 45 3.07 11.45 -8.81
N ASN A 46 3.97 11.06 -7.93
CA ASN A 46 3.80 11.20 -6.48
C ASN A 46 3.71 12.68 -6.05
N GLN A 47 4.35 13.60 -6.78
CA GLN A 47 4.20 15.03 -6.54
C GLN A 47 2.78 15.50 -6.90
N TYR A 48 2.26 15.14 -8.07
CA TYR A 48 0.89 15.49 -8.48
C TYR A 48 -0.15 14.96 -7.47
N ILE A 49 0.01 13.74 -6.99
CA ILE A 49 -0.86 13.18 -5.94
C ILE A 49 -0.82 14.02 -4.66
N LYS A 50 0.36 14.48 -4.23
CA LYS A 50 0.50 15.32 -3.03
C LYS A 50 -0.16 16.68 -3.22
N ASP A 51 0.03 17.30 -4.36
CA ASP A 51 -0.52 18.63 -4.65
C ASP A 51 -2.05 18.55 -4.75
N ARG A 52 -2.59 17.53 -5.41
CA ARG A 52 -4.01 17.21 -5.42
C ARG A 52 -4.59 17.03 -4.00
N ILE A 53 -3.92 16.27 -3.13
CA ILE A 53 -4.36 16.07 -1.74
C ILE A 53 -4.37 17.41 -0.98
N ARG A 54 -3.38 18.28 -1.20
CA ARG A 54 -3.34 19.62 -0.58
C ARG A 54 -4.55 20.47 -0.99
N LEU A 55 -4.87 20.50 -2.29
CA LEU A 55 -6.04 21.21 -2.81
C LEU A 55 -7.35 20.67 -2.24
N ILE A 56 -7.54 19.34 -2.23
CA ILE A 56 -8.72 18.71 -1.64
C ILE A 56 -8.86 19.09 -0.16
N ASN A 57 -7.77 19.04 0.62
CA ASN A 57 -7.80 19.39 2.03
C ASN A 57 -8.12 20.88 2.25
N GLY A 58 -7.63 21.75 1.37
CA GLY A 58 -7.99 23.18 1.36
C GLY A 58 -9.48 23.39 1.08
N GLY A 59 -10.04 22.78 0.06
CA GLY A 59 -11.46 22.85 -0.27
C GLY A 59 -12.36 22.27 0.85
N LYS A 60 -11.96 21.16 1.47
CA LYS A 60 -12.66 20.62 2.63
C LYS A 60 -12.62 21.56 3.84
N ALA A 61 -11.54 22.33 4.00
CA ALA A 61 -11.46 23.35 5.06
C ALA A 61 -12.42 24.49 4.79
N GLN A 62 -12.53 24.99 3.54
CA GLN A 62 -13.49 26.02 3.14
C GLN A 62 -14.94 25.55 3.37
N LEU A 63 -15.28 24.34 2.97
CA LEU A 63 -16.61 23.77 3.21
C LEU A 63 -16.96 23.67 4.70
N ARG A 64 -16.00 23.28 5.55
CA ARG A 64 -16.22 23.24 7.00
C ARG A 64 -16.59 24.59 7.58
N LEU A 65 -15.97 25.66 7.11
CA LEU A 65 -16.30 27.02 7.49
C LEU A 65 -17.72 27.40 7.03
N ALA A 66 -18.06 27.10 5.78
CA ALA A 66 -19.35 27.45 5.20
C ALA A 66 -20.54 26.72 5.88
N VAL A 67 -20.38 25.44 6.24
CA VAL A 67 -21.44 24.67 6.91
C VAL A 67 -21.49 24.87 8.42
N GLY A 68 -20.75 25.86 8.96
CA GLY A 68 -20.76 26.19 10.39
C GLY A 68 -20.11 25.14 11.30
N ALA A 69 -19.51 24.10 10.73
CA ALA A 69 -18.86 23.02 11.49
C ALA A 69 -17.54 23.44 12.15
N ALA A 70 -17.08 24.66 11.93
CA ALA A 70 -15.77 25.12 12.34
C ALA A 70 -15.77 26.24 13.38
N LYS A 71 -16.52 26.10 14.46
CA LYS A 71 -16.13 26.85 15.67
C LYS A 71 -14.98 26.11 16.34
N PHE A 72 -13.76 26.35 15.85
CA PHE A 72 -12.52 25.83 16.44
C PHE A 72 -12.18 26.58 17.74
N THR A 73 -12.98 26.41 18.77
CA THR A 73 -12.67 26.93 20.08
C THR A 73 -12.66 25.78 21.07
N GLY A 74 -11.47 25.39 21.53
CA GLY A 74 -11.26 24.39 22.57
C GLY A 74 -10.59 23.11 22.10
N GLU A 75 -10.09 22.35 23.06
CA GLU A 75 -9.57 20.99 22.83
C GLU A 75 -10.73 20.07 22.45
N LYS A 76 -10.53 19.29 21.38
CA LYS A 76 -11.53 18.34 20.87
C LYS A 76 -11.12 16.93 21.18
N THR A 77 -12.09 16.10 21.50
CA THR A 77 -11.89 14.67 21.66
C THR A 77 -11.53 14.02 20.31
N LYS A 78 -10.95 12.84 20.38
CA LYS A 78 -10.59 12.08 19.17
C LYS A 78 -11.84 11.71 18.36
N GLU A 79 -12.94 11.44 19.03
CA GLU A 79 -14.25 11.10 18.46
C GLU A 79 -14.84 12.30 17.70
N GLU A 80 -14.84 13.48 18.29
CA GLU A 80 -15.29 14.72 17.65
C GLU A 80 -14.47 15.07 16.39
N LEU A 81 -13.14 14.89 16.45
CA LEU A 81 -12.27 15.10 15.28
C LEU A 81 -12.59 14.13 14.16
N GLU A 82 -12.91 12.87 14.47
CA GLU A 82 -13.27 11.87 13.48
C GLU A 82 -14.65 12.16 12.84
N GLU A 83 -15.64 12.59 13.64
CA GLU A 83 -16.96 13.03 13.15
C GLU A 83 -16.86 14.25 12.24
N MET A 84 -16.08 15.24 12.63
CA MET A 84 -15.81 16.42 11.81
C MET A 84 -15.12 16.03 10.48
N ARG A 85 -14.23 15.07 10.49
CA ARG A 85 -13.59 14.58 9.29
C ARG A 85 -14.60 13.90 8.36
N LYS A 86 -15.45 13.03 8.90
CA LYS A 86 -16.51 12.36 8.14
C LYS A 86 -17.51 13.35 7.55
N ALA A 87 -17.91 14.37 8.34
CA ALA A 87 -18.79 15.43 7.86
C ALA A 87 -18.16 16.24 6.72
N ALA A 88 -16.87 16.58 6.83
CA ALA A 88 -16.15 17.27 5.76
C ALA A 88 -16.00 16.40 4.50
N ASP A 89 -15.78 15.10 4.64
CA ASP A 89 -15.69 14.17 3.52
C ASP A 89 -17.06 14.05 2.81
N LYS A 90 -18.16 14.00 3.57
CA LYS A 90 -19.53 13.99 3.03
C LYS A 90 -19.88 15.30 2.32
N ALA A 91 -19.56 16.45 2.94
CA ALA A 91 -19.81 17.77 2.35
C ALA A 91 -19.00 17.96 1.05
N TRP A 92 -17.75 17.52 1.03
CA TRP A 92 -16.91 17.54 -0.18
C TRP A 92 -17.54 16.69 -1.30
N SER A 93 -17.96 15.46 -1.01
CA SER A 93 -18.55 14.57 -2.01
C SER A 93 -19.84 15.14 -2.57
N ALA A 94 -20.67 15.79 -1.74
CA ALA A 94 -21.89 16.46 -2.20
C ALA A 94 -21.59 17.70 -3.05
N ALA A 95 -20.65 18.53 -2.63
CA ALA A 95 -20.29 19.77 -3.35
C ALA A 95 -19.56 19.50 -4.69
N CYS A 96 -19.08 18.28 -4.93
CA CYS A 96 -18.57 17.89 -6.26
C CYS A 96 -19.67 17.85 -7.34
N ASP A 97 -20.93 17.76 -6.94
CA ASP A 97 -22.06 17.86 -7.86
C ASP A 97 -22.26 19.34 -8.25
N PRO A 98 -22.28 19.67 -9.57
CA PRO A 98 -22.47 21.05 -10.05
C PRO A 98 -23.79 21.70 -9.56
N ASP A 99 -24.82 20.93 -9.33
CA ASP A 99 -26.14 21.42 -8.91
C ASP A 99 -26.24 21.61 -7.37
N HIS A 100 -25.19 21.23 -6.63
CA HIS A 100 -25.18 21.40 -5.19
C HIS A 100 -24.93 22.84 -4.76
N THR A 101 -25.67 23.34 -3.76
CA THR A 101 -25.60 24.73 -3.26
C THR A 101 -24.21 25.19 -2.86
N ASN A 102 -23.34 24.30 -2.42
CA ASN A 102 -21.97 24.61 -2.03
C ASN A 102 -20.94 24.37 -3.15
N HIS A 103 -21.36 24.07 -4.38
CA HIS A 103 -20.44 23.80 -5.50
C HIS A 103 -19.53 25.00 -5.77
N GLU A 104 -20.07 26.20 -5.82
CA GLU A 104 -19.34 27.44 -6.08
C GLU A 104 -18.15 27.64 -5.13
N LEU A 105 -18.27 27.16 -3.87
CA LEU A 105 -17.18 27.28 -2.87
C LEU A 105 -15.93 26.46 -3.24
N ILE A 106 -16.09 25.42 -4.04
CA ILE A 106 -14.99 24.51 -4.41
C ILE A 106 -14.74 24.44 -5.92
N ALA A 107 -15.53 25.14 -6.73
CA ALA A 107 -15.42 25.11 -8.19
C ALA A 107 -13.99 25.46 -8.67
N ALA A 108 -13.39 26.52 -8.13
CA ALA A 108 -12.00 26.87 -8.45
C ALA A 108 -11.00 25.78 -8.00
N THR A 109 -11.25 25.11 -6.86
CA THR A 109 -10.42 24.01 -6.39
C THR A 109 -10.54 22.79 -7.31
N LEU A 110 -11.75 22.46 -7.77
CA LEU A 110 -11.97 21.36 -8.71
C LEU A 110 -11.29 21.64 -10.05
N ALA A 111 -11.40 22.88 -10.54
CA ALA A 111 -10.71 23.31 -11.77
C ALA A 111 -9.18 23.19 -11.64
N ALA A 112 -8.61 23.49 -10.47
CA ALA A 112 -7.18 23.33 -10.21
C ALA A 112 -6.75 21.85 -10.05
N ILE A 113 -7.65 20.95 -9.66
CA ILE A 113 -7.38 19.51 -9.50
C ILE A 113 -7.35 18.80 -10.87
N ALA A 114 -8.22 19.15 -11.79
CA ALA A 114 -8.37 18.47 -13.08
C ALA A 114 -7.04 18.33 -13.87
N PRO A 115 -6.20 19.37 -14.03
CA PRO A 115 -4.91 19.21 -14.71
C PRO A 115 -3.93 18.31 -13.95
N LEU A 116 -4.01 18.23 -12.61
CA LEU A 116 -3.16 17.32 -11.81
C LEU A 116 -3.59 15.86 -12.00
N ASP A 117 -4.89 15.60 -12.10
CA ASP A 117 -5.42 14.27 -12.38
C ASP A 117 -5.01 13.81 -13.78
N ALA A 118 -5.12 14.67 -14.79
CA ALA A 118 -4.67 14.39 -16.16
C ALA A 118 -3.15 14.12 -16.22
N ALA A 119 -2.35 14.92 -15.51
CA ALA A 119 -0.90 14.73 -15.43
C ALA A 119 -0.51 13.44 -14.70
N GLN A 120 -1.23 13.08 -13.64
CA GLN A 120 -1.05 11.79 -12.94
C GLN A 120 -1.34 10.63 -13.89
N GLU A 121 -2.47 10.66 -14.59
CA GLU A 121 -2.87 9.61 -15.53
C GLU A 121 -1.86 9.46 -16.68
N ALA A 122 -1.35 10.56 -17.21
CA ALA A 122 -0.30 10.54 -18.24
C ALA A 122 0.99 9.88 -17.73
N CYS A 123 1.40 10.17 -16.49
CA CYS A 123 2.52 9.49 -15.85
C CYS A 123 2.26 7.99 -15.72
N GLU A 124 1.08 7.58 -15.25
CA GLU A 124 0.72 6.17 -15.07
C GLU A 124 0.73 5.42 -16.42
N LYS A 125 0.15 5.98 -17.48
CA LYS A 125 0.19 5.41 -18.84
C LYS A 125 1.63 5.22 -19.33
N THR A 126 2.49 6.22 -19.11
CA THR A 126 3.89 6.15 -19.52
C THR A 126 4.66 5.11 -18.73
N MET A 127 4.51 5.07 -17.42
CA MET A 127 5.14 4.06 -16.57
C MET A 127 4.73 2.65 -16.98
N VAL A 128 3.44 2.41 -17.24
CA VAL A 128 2.92 1.11 -17.69
C VAL A 128 3.55 0.72 -19.03
N LYS A 129 3.64 1.65 -20.00
CA LYS A 129 4.28 1.38 -21.28
C LYS A 129 5.76 0.96 -21.14
N LEU A 130 6.46 1.56 -20.20
CA LEU A 130 7.87 1.26 -19.92
C LEU A 130 8.04 -0.10 -19.26
N VAL A 131 7.30 -0.39 -18.18
CA VAL A 131 7.47 -1.66 -17.45
C VAL A 131 7.04 -2.89 -18.24
N LYS A 132 6.19 -2.72 -19.26
CA LYS A 132 5.82 -3.79 -20.20
C LYS A 132 6.99 -4.27 -21.07
N GLN A 133 8.07 -3.51 -21.14
CA GLN A 133 9.29 -3.88 -21.86
C GLN A 133 10.25 -4.73 -21.00
N LEU A 134 10.00 -4.83 -19.70
CA LEU A 134 10.83 -5.64 -18.80
C LEU A 134 10.47 -7.12 -18.95
N PRO A 135 11.45 -8.03 -19.04
CA PRO A 135 11.20 -9.47 -19.24
C PRO A 135 10.30 -10.10 -18.17
N VAL A 136 10.41 -9.64 -16.93
CA VAL A 136 9.57 -10.10 -15.82
C VAL A 136 8.08 -9.78 -16.00
N TYR A 137 7.72 -8.93 -16.96
CA TYR A 137 6.32 -8.54 -17.18
C TYR A 137 5.43 -9.73 -17.56
N GLU A 138 5.95 -10.75 -18.26
CA GLU A 138 5.17 -11.94 -18.57
C GLU A 138 4.72 -12.69 -17.29
N TRP A 139 5.57 -12.75 -16.28
CA TRP A 139 5.18 -13.26 -14.97
C TRP A 139 4.10 -12.37 -14.32
N VAL A 140 4.26 -11.05 -14.38
CA VAL A 140 3.29 -10.09 -13.81
C VAL A 140 1.91 -10.27 -14.43
N LYS A 141 1.84 -10.45 -15.74
CA LYS A 141 0.61 -10.71 -16.50
C LYS A 141 -0.12 -11.96 -16.04
N ALA A 142 0.62 -12.99 -15.66
CA ALA A 142 0.07 -14.25 -15.17
C ALA A 142 -0.46 -14.14 -13.73
N VAL A 143 -0.09 -13.08 -12.97
CA VAL A 143 -0.57 -12.89 -11.61
C VAL A 143 -1.90 -12.14 -11.61
N ASN A 144 -2.99 -12.89 -11.51
CA ASN A 144 -4.33 -12.30 -11.47
C ASN A 144 -4.46 -11.28 -10.32
N GLY A 145 -4.83 -10.06 -10.68
CA GLY A 145 -5.03 -8.95 -9.75
C GLY A 145 -3.78 -8.11 -9.44
N PHE A 146 -2.61 -8.47 -9.94
CA PHE A 146 -1.42 -7.62 -9.87
C PHE A 146 -1.36 -6.75 -11.13
N GLY A 147 -2.11 -5.66 -11.14
CA GLY A 147 -2.25 -4.80 -12.33
C GLY A 147 -0.99 -4.02 -12.69
N ASP A 148 -0.94 -3.58 -13.93
CA ASP A 148 0.20 -2.87 -14.54
C ASP A 148 0.66 -1.65 -13.75
N VAL A 149 -0.28 -0.81 -13.29
CA VAL A 149 0.03 0.40 -12.49
C VAL A 149 0.66 0.03 -11.15
N SER A 150 0.20 -1.07 -10.54
CA SER A 150 0.77 -1.57 -9.28
C SER A 150 2.20 -2.03 -9.48
N PHE A 151 2.45 -2.79 -10.54
CA PHE A 151 3.78 -3.24 -10.90
C PHE A 151 4.70 -2.05 -11.22
N ALA A 152 4.24 -1.11 -12.04
CA ALA A 152 5.00 0.10 -12.35
C ALA A 152 5.34 0.93 -11.10
N THR A 153 4.40 1.00 -10.14
CA THR A 153 4.65 1.67 -8.85
C THR A 153 5.71 0.93 -8.03
N VAL A 154 5.68 -0.41 -7.99
CA VAL A 154 6.71 -1.21 -7.29
C VAL A 154 8.07 -0.98 -7.90
N VAL A 155 8.19 -1.01 -9.23
CA VAL A 155 9.46 -0.74 -9.94
C VAL A 155 9.95 0.68 -9.64
N GLY A 156 9.08 1.67 -9.73
CA GLY A 156 9.41 3.07 -9.44
C GLY A 156 9.82 3.34 -7.99
N GLU A 157 9.45 2.50 -7.04
CA GLU A 157 9.83 2.64 -5.64
C GLU A 157 11.04 1.77 -5.25
N CYS A 158 11.17 0.60 -5.85
CA CYS A 158 12.25 -0.34 -5.54
C CYS A 158 13.48 -0.17 -6.43
N GLY A 159 13.30 0.36 -7.64
CA GLY A 159 14.35 0.32 -8.67
C GLY A 159 14.55 -1.11 -9.19
N ASP A 160 15.80 -1.48 -9.46
CA ASP A 160 16.15 -2.84 -9.89
C ASP A 160 15.90 -3.86 -8.77
N ILE A 161 14.82 -4.61 -8.92
CA ILE A 161 14.40 -5.64 -7.95
C ILE A 161 15.39 -6.80 -7.91
N GLY A 162 16.04 -7.11 -9.03
CA GLY A 162 17.04 -8.19 -9.12
C GLY A 162 18.30 -7.94 -8.32
N SER A 163 18.67 -6.68 -8.12
CA SER A 163 19.88 -6.28 -7.37
C SER A 163 19.79 -6.48 -5.86
N TYR A 164 18.59 -6.67 -5.31
CA TYR A 164 18.45 -6.90 -3.88
C TYR A 164 18.99 -8.25 -3.46
N ARG A 165 19.83 -8.28 -2.42
CA ARG A 165 20.47 -9.49 -1.88
C ARG A 165 19.45 -10.60 -1.54
N ASN A 166 18.30 -10.22 -1.00
CA ASN A 166 17.23 -11.13 -0.63
C ASN A 166 15.86 -10.40 -0.57
N PRO A 167 14.75 -11.13 -0.55
CA PRO A 167 13.41 -10.52 -0.48
C PRO A 167 13.17 -9.64 0.73
N SER A 168 13.84 -9.90 1.86
CA SER A 168 13.67 -9.10 3.09
C SER A 168 14.13 -7.65 2.90
N CYS A 169 15.12 -7.42 2.03
CA CYS A 169 15.56 -6.08 1.68
C CYS A 169 14.46 -5.31 0.92
N ILE A 170 13.72 -6.00 0.04
CA ILE A 170 12.56 -5.41 -0.66
C ILE A 170 11.43 -5.12 0.34
N TRP A 171 11.14 -6.04 1.26
CA TRP A 171 10.14 -5.80 2.31
C TRP A 171 10.50 -4.59 3.16
N LYS A 172 11.79 -4.42 3.50
CA LYS A 172 12.28 -3.26 4.22
C LYS A 172 12.09 -1.98 3.38
N ARG A 173 12.46 -2.02 2.10
CA ARG A 173 12.28 -0.91 1.16
C ARG A 173 10.81 -0.50 1.05
N MET A 174 9.89 -1.47 1.01
CA MET A 174 8.46 -1.27 0.88
C MET A 174 7.74 -1.00 2.21
N GLY A 175 8.45 -0.92 3.34
CA GLY A 175 7.88 -0.63 4.65
C GLY A 175 7.05 -1.79 5.23
N LEU A 176 7.29 -3.02 4.79
CA LEU A 176 6.62 -4.23 5.27
C LEU A 176 7.40 -4.96 6.36
N ALA A 177 8.67 -4.63 6.57
CA ALA A 177 9.47 -5.24 7.61
C ALA A 177 9.00 -4.79 9.00
N PRO A 178 9.03 -5.69 10.02
CA PRO A 178 8.82 -5.28 11.38
C PRO A 178 10.03 -4.49 11.89
N TYR A 179 9.80 -3.56 12.78
CA TYR A 179 10.82 -2.89 13.57
C TYR A 179 10.57 -3.25 15.04
N ASP A 180 11.57 -3.77 15.71
CA ASP A 180 11.48 -4.20 17.11
C ASP A 180 10.23 -5.08 17.37
N GLY A 181 10.04 -6.09 16.52
CA GLY A 181 8.91 -7.03 16.60
C GLY A 181 7.53 -6.43 16.29
N LYS A 182 7.43 -5.13 16.05
CA LYS A 182 6.19 -4.42 15.77
C LYS A 182 6.11 -3.95 14.31
N ALA A 183 4.89 -3.84 13.80
CA ALA A 183 4.70 -3.18 12.52
C ALA A 183 5.16 -1.73 12.62
N MET A 184 5.91 -1.25 11.61
CA MET A 184 6.35 0.14 11.57
C MET A 184 5.14 1.08 11.75
N ALA A 185 5.13 1.80 12.86
CA ALA A 185 4.13 2.83 13.13
C ALA A 185 4.45 4.11 12.31
N THR A 186 3.48 5.00 12.18
CA THR A 186 3.78 6.34 11.67
C THR A 186 4.72 7.03 12.67
N TRP A 187 5.66 7.82 12.19
CA TRP A 187 6.61 8.56 13.02
C TRP A 187 5.96 9.34 14.19
N ARG A 188 4.70 9.78 14.04
CA ARG A 188 3.91 10.43 15.09
C ARG A 188 3.49 9.50 16.24
N LYS A 189 3.52 8.19 16.03
CA LYS A 189 3.09 7.20 17.03
C LYS A 189 4.24 6.48 17.73
N VAL A 190 5.44 6.58 17.17
CA VAL A 190 6.66 6.02 17.78
C VAL A 190 7.36 7.19 18.45
N GLY A 191 6.94 7.51 19.64
CA GLY A 191 7.53 8.61 20.39
C GLY A 191 9.04 8.50 20.44
N GLY A 192 9.73 9.57 20.04
CA GLY A 192 11.11 9.80 20.36
C GLY A 192 12.16 9.55 19.29
N LEU A 193 11.87 8.88 18.16
CA LEU A 193 12.88 8.73 17.10
C LEU A 193 12.81 9.87 16.10
N SER A 194 13.96 10.51 15.81
CA SER A 194 14.09 11.50 14.76
C SER A 194 13.99 10.88 13.35
N ALA A 195 13.80 11.73 12.32
CA ALA A 195 13.78 11.25 10.93
C ALA A 195 15.13 10.63 10.52
N GLU A 196 16.24 11.15 11.08
CA GLU A 196 17.58 10.62 10.88
C GLU A 196 17.71 9.21 11.49
N GLN A 197 17.31 9.02 12.74
CA GLN A 197 17.33 7.73 13.42
C GLN A 197 16.51 6.68 12.68
N TRP A 198 15.35 7.07 12.10
CA TRP A 198 14.60 6.17 11.22
C TRP A 198 15.37 5.80 9.96
N THR A 199 16.09 6.76 9.39
CA THR A 199 16.90 6.53 8.18
C THR A 199 18.09 5.62 8.48
N GLU A 200 18.76 5.81 9.61
CA GLU A 200 19.84 4.94 10.08
C GLU A 200 19.38 3.49 10.28
N CYS A 201 18.19 3.29 10.81
CA CYS A 201 17.58 1.96 10.88
C CYS A 201 17.17 1.40 9.50
N GLY A 202 17.35 2.18 8.43
CA GLY A 202 16.96 1.81 7.06
C GLY A 202 15.45 1.77 6.83
N TYR A 203 14.67 2.43 7.69
CA TYR A 203 13.22 2.59 7.55
C TYR A 203 12.88 4.04 7.23
N SER A 204 11.97 4.27 6.33
CA SER A 204 11.49 5.60 6.00
C SER A 204 9.98 5.69 6.21
N PRO A 205 9.47 6.67 6.98
CA PRO A 205 8.04 6.93 7.10
C PRO A 205 7.38 7.23 5.75
N LYS A 206 8.12 7.84 4.82
CA LYS A 206 7.66 8.10 3.45
C LYS A 206 7.40 6.80 2.69
N ARG A 207 8.21 5.78 2.91
CA ARG A 207 8.08 4.48 2.23
C ARG A 207 6.93 3.64 2.77
N ARG A 208 6.54 3.87 4.02
CA ARG A 208 5.32 3.25 4.54
C ARG A 208 4.06 3.74 3.84
N SER A 209 4.03 4.98 3.37
CA SER A 209 2.91 5.48 2.58
C SER A 209 2.81 4.76 1.23
N VAL A 210 3.93 4.37 0.65
CA VAL A 210 3.98 3.55 -0.56
C VAL A 210 3.46 2.14 -0.29
N SER A 211 3.93 1.51 0.80
CA SER A 211 3.41 0.22 1.24
C SER A 211 1.89 0.29 1.51
N TYR A 212 1.40 1.38 2.10
CA TYR A 212 -0.02 1.60 2.31
C TYR A 212 -0.77 1.78 0.98
N ASN A 213 -0.19 2.47 0.02
CA ASN A 213 -0.78 2.63 -1.31
C ASN A 213 -0.77 1.31 -2.09
N LEU A 214 0.31 0.54 -1.99
CA LEU A 214 0.37 -0.81 -2.54
C LEU A 214 -0.71 -1.71 -1.91
N ASN A 215 -0.85 -1.66 -0.60
CA ASN A 215 -1.92 -2.34 0.13
C ASN A 215 -3.30 -1.96 -0.41
N LYS A 216 -3.52 -0.68 -0.66
CA LYS A 216 -4.80 -0.17 -1.14
C LYS A 216 -5.05 -0.59 -2.59
N ILE A 217 -4.03 -0.55 -3.43
CA ILE A 217 -4.11 -0.95 -4.84
C ILE A 217 -4.33 -2.46 -4.93
N ILE A 218 -3.54 -3.26 -4.24
CA ILE A 218 -3.68 -4.71 -4.23
C ILE A 218 -4.97 -5.13 -3.50
N GLY A 219 -5.38 -4.43 -2.47
CA GLY A 219 -6.65 -4.66 -1.77
C GLY A 219 -7.88 -4.29 -2.58
N ALA A 220 -7.79 -3.27 -3.44
CA ALA A 220 -8.88 -2.86 -4.33
C ALA A 220 -9.11 -3.86 -5.49
N MET A 221 -8.11 -4.63 -5.84
CA MET A 221 -8.13 -5.59 -6.95
C MET A 221 -8.79 -6.93 -6.61
N GLY A 222 -9.37 -7.09 -5.41
CA GLY A 222 -10.01 -8.34 -5.02
C GLY A 222 -9.03 -9.52 -4.79
N LEU A 223 -7.71 -9.24 -4.79
CA LEU A 223 -6.69 -10.26 -4.52
C LEU A 223 -6.84 -10.93 -3.16
N TRP A 224 -7.50 -10.27 -2.22
CA TRP A 224 -7.39 -10.61 -0.81
C TRP A 224 -8.69 -11.01 -0.13
N ARG A 225 -9.82 -10.94 -0.78
CA ARG A 225 -11.07 -11.10 -0.04
C ARG A 225 -11.93 -12.23 -0.57
N PRO A 226 -11.58 -13.48 -0.30
CA PRO A 226 -12.66 -14.45 -0.17
C PRO A 226 -13.52 -14.01 1.02
N VAL A 227 -14.81 -14.04 0.83
CA VAL A 227 -15.74 -13.87 1.95
C VAL A 227 -15.42 -14.95 2.97
N PHE A 228 -15.41 -14.60 4.26
CA PHE A 228 -15.24 -15.59 5.34
C PHE A 228 -16.18 -16.79 5.12
N GLY A 229 -15.61 -18.00 5.20
CA GLY A 229 -16.39 -19.23 4.98
C GLY A 229 -16.77 -19.54 3.52
N SER A 230 -16.34 -18.73 2.52
CA SER A 230 -16.59 -19.06 1.12
C SER A 230 -15.74 -20.24 0.64
N ASP A 231 -16.28 -20.98 -0.32
CA ASP A 231 -15.50 -21.96 -1.07
C ASP A 231 -14.32 -21.27 -1.79
N LEU A 232 -13.14 -21.82 -1.61
CA LEU A 232 -11.90 -21.34 -2.20
C LEU A 232 -11.48 -22.13 -3.45
N SER A 233 -12.35 -23.00 -3.99
CA SER A 233 -12.05 -23.82 -5.18
C SER A 233 -11.62 -22.96 -6.35
N ASP A 234 -12.35 -21.85 -6.61
CA ASP A 234 -12.09 -20.91 -7.69
C ASP A 234 -11.17 -19.75 -7.30
N ALA A 235 -10.68 -19.74 -6.05
CA ALA A 235 -9.81 -18.70 -5.58
C ALA A 235 -8.44 -18.76 -6.23
N ASN A 236 -7.88 -17.61 -6.61
CA ASN A 236 -6.51 -17.53 -7.08
C ASN A 236 -5.50 -17.84 -5.97
N TYR A 237 -4.25 -18.07 -6.35
CA TYR A 237 -3.18 -18.42 -5.41
C TYR A 237 -3.07 -17.46 -4.22
N TYR A 238 -3.10 -16.14 -4.46
CA TYR A 238 -2.95 -15.15 -3.38
C TYR A 238 -4.18 -15.03 -2.49
N GLN A 239 -5.37 -15.30 -3.01
CA GLN A 239 -6.59 -15.39 -2.19
C GLN A 239 -6.51 -16.56 -1.23
N ARG A 240 -6.05 -17.73 -1.69
CA ARG A 240 -5.81 -18.91 -0.83
C ARG A 240 -4.75 -18.62 0.24
N VAL A 241 -3.62 -18.02 -0.15
CA VAL A 241 -2.56 -17.61 0.80
C VAL A 241 -3.10 -16.64 1.86
N PHE A 242 -3.94 -15.69 1.46
CA PHE A 242 -4.55 -14.76 2.41
C PHE A 242 -5.51 -15.46 3.37
N ALA A 243 -6.42 -16.28 2.85
CA ALA A 243 -7.44 -16.96 3.65
C ALA A 243 -6.81 -17.92 4.67
N GLU A 244 -5.84 -18.73 4.24
CA GLU A 244 -5.08 -19.62 5.12
C GLU A 244 -4.35 -18.84 6.22
N ARG A 245 -3.68 -17.76 5.85
CA ARG A 245 -2.97 -16.93 6.82
C ARG A 245 -3.91 -16.25 7.80
N ALA A 246 -5.07 -15.78 7.35
CA ALA A 246 -6.07 -15.18 8.23
C ALA A 246 -6.59 -16.19 9.26
N ARG A 247 -6.86 -17.43 8.85
CA ARG A 247 -7.24 -18.52 9.74
C ARG A 247 -6.16 -18.78 10.80
N LEU A 248 -4.92 -18.97 10.39
CA LEU A 248 -3.79 -19.21 11.30
C LEU A 248 -3.55 -18.06 12.29
N GLU A 249 -3.70 -16.81 11.84
CA GLU A 249 -3.54 -15.65 12.73
C GLU A 249 -4.70 -15.55 13.72
N ALA A 250 -5.92 -15.87 13.32
CA ALA A 250 -7.08 -15.92 14.21
C ALA A 250 -6.90 -16.98 15.30
N GLU A 251 -6.50 -18.18 14.92
CA GLU A 251 -6.20 -19.29 15.85
C GLU A 251 -5.11 -18.90 16.87
N LYS A 252 -3.98 -18.37 16.40
CA LYS A 252 -2.86 -17.93 17.25
C LYS A 252 -3.23 -16.86 18.26
N LEU A 253 -4.16 -16.00 17.92
CA LEU A 253 -4.58 -14.87 18.74
C LEU A 253 -5.80 -15.18 19.61
N GLY A 254 -6.41 -16.37 19.46
CA GLY A 254 -7.72 -16.66 20.03
C GLY A 254 -8.75 -15.59 19.67
N ALA A 255 -8.59 -14.97 18.48
CA ALA A 255 -9.37 -13.83 18.09
C ALA A 255 -10.77 -14.29 17.65
N PRO A 256 -11.84 -13.77 18.26
CA PRO A 256 -13.19 -14.09 17.82
C PRO A 256 -13.43 -13.56 16.40
N VAL A 257 -14.26 -14.27 15.67
CA VAL A 257 -14.88 -13.77 14.46
C VAL A 257 -15.85 -12.66 14.85
N THR A 258 -15.81 -11.54 14.16
CA THR A 258 -16.73 -10.43 14.41
C THR A 258 -17.88 -10.49 13.44
N GLU A 259 -19.08 -10.35 13.96
CA GLU A 259 -20.28 -10.20 13.14
C GLU A 259 -20.43 -8.73 12.69
N SER A 260 -20.60 -8.52 11.40
CA SER A 260 -20.88 -7.18 10.87
C SER A 260 -22.32 -6.79 11.13
N ALA A 261 -22.65 -5.50 11.06
CA ALA A 261 -24.03 -4.99 11.17
C ALA A 261 -25.01 -5.60 10.13
N LYS A 262 -24.51 -6.38 9.18
CA LYS A 262 -25.29 -7.10 8.16
C LYS A 262 -25.34 -8.61 8.41
N GLY A 263 -25.00 -9.08 9.61
CA GLY A 263 -25.00 -10.50 9.98
C GLY A 263 -23.91 -11.32 9.26
N LYS A 264 -22.89 -10.68 8.69
CA LYS A 264 -21.79 -11.39 8.04
C LYS A 264 -20.62 -11.54 9.00
N GLU A 265 -20.19 -12.75 9.21
CA GLU A 265 -18.99 -13.05 9.95
C GLU A 265 -17.74 -12.56 9.19
N SER A 266 -16.78 -12.03 9.91
CA SER A 266 -15.50 -11.60 9.36
C SER A 266 -14.39 -11.69 10.41
N TYR A 267 -13.16 -11.82 9.95
CA TYR A 267 -12.03 -11.68 10.84
C TYR A 267 -11.89 -10.26 11.38
N THR A 268 -11.36 -10.13 12.60
CA THR A 268 -11.01 -8.82 13.14
C THR A 268 -10.05 -8.08 12.19
N LYS A 269 -10.14 -6.76 12.16
CA LYS A 269 -9.26 -5.92 11.33
C LYS A 269 -7.77 -6.15 11.61
N TYR A 270 -7.46 -6.58 12.82
CA TYR A 270 -6.09 -6.92 13.21
C TYR A 270 -5.58 -8.17 12.49
N VAL A 271 -6.39 -9.25 12.49
CA VAL A 271 -6.12 -10.50 11.77
C VAL A 271 -5.97 -10.24 10.27
N GLU A 272 -6.95 -9.54 9.68
CA GLU A 272 -6.90 -9.17 8.27
C GLU A 272 -5.61 -8.42 7.89
N ASN A 273 -5.23 -7.42 8.68
CA ASN A 273 -4.01 -6.64 8.41
C ASN A 273 -2.73 -7.50 8.49
N ARG A 274 -2.68 -8.50 9.35
CA ARG A 274 -1.55 -9.42 9.45
C ARG A 274 -1.49 -10.34 8.23
N ALA A 275 -2.62 -10.95 7.87
CA ALA A 275 -2.73 -11.80 6.68
C ALA A 275 -2.38 -11.02 5.40
N GLN A 276 -2.89 -9.80 5.26
CA GLN A 276 -2.59 -8.92 4.15
C GLN A 276 -1.10 -8.61 4.00
N ARG A 277 -0.41 -8.27 5.10
CA ARG A 277 1.04 -8.03 5.07
C ARG A 277 1.84 -9.29 4.69
N TYR A 278 1.40 -10.45 5.17
CA TYR A 278 2.02 -11.71 4.80
C TYR A 278 1.89 -11.98 3.29
N THR A 279 0.69 -11.82 2.75
CA THR A 279 0.42 -12.05 1.32
C THR A 279 1.20 -11.07 0.43
N GLN A 280 1.32 -9.80 0.83
CA GLN A 280 2.16 -8.83 0.13
C GLN A 280 3.65 -9.21 0.14
N LYS A 281 4.16 -9.66 1.27
CA LYS A 281 5.53 -10.17 1.35
C LYS A 281 5.74 -11.36 0.43
N ARG A 282 4.73 -12.24 0.34
CA ARG A 282 4.75 -13.38 -0.55
C ARG A 282 4.82 -12.94 -2.01
N LEU A 283 3.94 -12.02 -2.43
CA LEU A 283 3.95 -11.45 -3.77
C LEU A 283 5.32 -10.84 -4.13
N LEU A 284 5.87 -10.01 -3.27
CA LEU A 284 7.17 -9.37 -3.52
C LEU A 284 8.33 -10.38 -3.57
N ARG A 285 8.25 -11.47 -2.79
CA ARG A 285 9.23 -12.56 -2.85
C ARG A 285 9.16 -13.29 -4.20
N GLU A 286 7.96 -13.61 -4.66
CA GLU A 286 7.77 -14.29 -5.96
C GLU A 286 8.18 -13.36 -7.12
N LEU A 287 7.87 -12.07 -7.04
CA LEU A 287 8.34 -11.08 -8.02
C LEU A 287 9.87 -11.01 -8.07
N TRP A 288 10.54 -11.00 -6.91
CA TRP A 288 12.01 -11.01 -6.84
C TRP A 288 12.60 -12.28 -7.48
N ARG A 289 11.98 -13.44 -7.24
CA ARG A 289 12.39 -14.70 -7.87
C ARG A 289 12.22 -14.65 -9.39
N ALA A 290 11.05 -14.22 -9.84
CA ALA A 290 10.76 -14.09 -11.27
C ALA A 290 11.67 -13.07 -11.98
N TRP A 291 12.10 -12.03 -11.27
CA TRP A 291 13.05 -11.04 -11.81
C TRP A 291 14.42 -11.64 -12.06
N ARG A 292 14.83 -12.58 -11.25
CA ARG A 292 16.16 -13.25 -11.27
C ARG A 292 16.20 -14.55 -12.07
N ALA A 293 15.06 -15.05 -12.47
CA ALA A 293 14.94 -16.19 -13.39
C ALA A 293 15.26 -15.73 -14.83
#